data_8ee04493108d63be49b3dcbb7b2f0d5f
#
_entry.id   8ee04493108d63be49b3dcbb7b2f0d5f
#
_cell.length_a   1.000
_cell.length_b   1.000
_cell.length_c   1.000
_cell.angle_alpha   90.00
_cell.angle_beta   90.00
_cell.angle_gamma   90.00
#
_symmetry.space_group_name_H-M   'P 1'
#
loop_
_entity.id
_entity.type
_entity.pdbx_description
1 polymer ?
#
loop_
_entity_poly.entity_id
_entity_poly.type
_entity_poly.pdbx_seq_one_letter_code
_entity_poly.pdbx_strand_id
1 'polypeptide(L)'
;MSLAVLQRLDSTGPAMNTFAFRPGTDARHPYFVLLHTEDAPDAEIWSQYVAALSARIAHGTSTINVFAVTDGGGPDPGQRRALAAAFARDHFGSITHVFTTSSVTRGIVTAFHWLARSRAVAHPPEEFTAICARCNIAAAAVLEDLVRLQAELPPVALLEAISDGVYSSGLRPRVRHS
;
A
#
# COMPACT_ATOMS: atom_id res chain seq x y z
N MET A 1 -16.31 -41.80 -36.09
CA MET A 1 -16.74 -40.62 -35.36
C MET A 1 -15.77 -40.45 -34.18
N SER A 2 -14.79 -39.56 -34.34
CA SER A 2 -13.73 -39.36 -33.32
C SER A 2 -14.00 -38.01 -32.62
N LEU A 3 -14.35 -38.07 -31.33
CA LEU A 3 -14.49 -36.92 -30.48
C LEU A 3 -13.09 -36.45 -30.09
N ALA A 4 -12.64 -35.35 -30.68
CA ALA A 4 -11.47 -34.63 -30.18
C ALA A 4 -11.84 -33.94 -28.84
N VAL A 5 -11.37 -34.51 -27.75
CA VAL A 5 -11.38 -33.86 -26.44
C VAL A 5 -10.39 -32.71 -26.50
N LEU A 6 -10.90 -31.49 -26.60
CA LEU A 6 -10.15 -30.28 -26.37
C LEU A 6 -9.76 -30.25 -24.90
N GLN A 7 -8.55 -30.71 -24.59
CA GLN A 7 -7.90 -30.40 -23.30
C GLN A 7 -7.61 -28.88 -23.30
N ARG A 8 -8.40 -28.14 -22.55
CA ARG A 8 -8.00 -26.83 -22.08
C ARG A 8 -6.74 -27.04 -21.21
N LEU A 9 -5.61 -26.68 -21.74
CA LEU A 9 -4.42 -26.43 -20.94
C LEU A 9 -4.75 -25.22 -20.05
N ASP A 10 -5.15 -25.50 -18.80
CA ASP A 10 -5.16 -24.50 -17.74
C ASP A 10 -3.70 -24.07 -17.52
N SER A 11 -3.33 -22.97 -18.16
CA SER A 11 -2.08 -22.29 -17.88
C SER A 11 -2.22 -21.50 -16.56
N THR A 12 -2.37 -22.24 -15.47
CA THR A 12 -2.19 -21.70 -14.11
C THR A 12 -0.69 -21.59 -13.86
N GLY A 13 -0.07 -20.58 -14.44
CA GLY A 13 1.17 -20.05 -13.88
C GLY A 13 0.91 -19.64 -12.41
N PRO A 14 1.93 -19.61 -11.54
CA PRO A 14 1.74 -19.16 -10.16
C PRO A 14 1.03 -17.81 -10.20
N ALA A 15 -0.10 -17.70 -9.48
CA ALA A 15 -0.83 -16.44 -9.37
C ALA A 15 0.14 -15.41 -8.82
N MET A 16 0.45 -14.37 -9.61
CA MET A 16 1.32 -13.30 -9.14
C MET A 16 0.55 -12.50 -8.08
N ASN A 17 1.22 -12.21 -6.97
CA ASN A 17 0.65 -11.35 -5.95
C ASN A 17 0.27 -10.00 -6.55
N THR A 18 -0.88 -9.46 -6.15
CA THR A 18 -1.36 -8.14 -6.60
C THR A 18 -1.18 -7.07 -5.54
N PHE A 19 -0.77 -7.49 -4.35
CA PHE A 19 -0.64 -6.65 -3.17
C PHE A 19 0.52 -7.16 -2.30
N ALA A 20 1.34 -6.24 -1.82
CA ALA A 20 2.37 -6.52 -0.82
C ALA A 20 2.42 -5.39 0.22
N PHE A 21 2.89 -5.72 1.42
CA PHE A 21 3.02 -4.78 2.52
C PHE A 21 4.22 -5.11 3.39
N ARG A 22 4.73 -4.11 4.09
CA ARG A 22 5.75 -4.31 5.13
C ARG A 22 5.73 -3.18 6.14
N PRO A 23 6.17 -3.42 7.40
CA PRO A 23 6.49 -2.35 8.33
C PRO A 23 7.73 -1.59 7.85
N GLY A 24 7.71 -0.27 8.04
CA GLY A 24 8.84 0.58 7.71
C GLY A 24 10.00 0.43 8.69
N THR A 25 11.16 0.86 8.26
CA THR A 25 12.43 0.68 8.98
C THR A 25 12.78 1.81 9.95
N ASP A 26 11.99 2.90 10.00
CA ASP A 26 12.20 3.99 10.98
C ASP A 26 11.63 3.60 12.34
N ALA A 27 12.51 3.39 13.32
CA ALA A 27 12.12 3.02 14.69
C ALA A 27 11.46 4.17 15.47
N ARG A 28 11.72 5.44 15.09
CA ARG A 28 11.19 6.62 15.79
C ARG A 28 9.78 6.96 15.35
N HIS A 29 9.51 6.77 14.06
CA HIS A 29 8.24 7.06 13.43
C HIS A 29 7.74 5.81 12.72
N PRO A 30 7.02 4.92 13.43
CA PRO A 30 6.55 3.67 12.86
C PRO A 30 5.55 3.93 11.73
N TYR A 31 5.77 3.28 10.61
CA TYR A 31 4.88 3.34 9.46
C TYR A 31 4.77 1.98 8.76
N PHE A 32 3.82 1.87 7.86
CA PHE A 32 3.71 0.76 6.90
C PHE A 32 3.80 1.29 5.48
N VAL A 33 4.33 0.48 4.60
CA VAL A 33 4.24 0.69 3.16
C VAL A 33 3.40 -0.40 2.53
N LEU A 34 2.57 -0.01 1.56
CA LEU A 34 1.74 -0.89 0.75
C LEU A 34 2.05 -0.62 -0.71
N LEU A 35 2.18 -1.67 -1.48
CA LEU A 35 2.26 -1.59 -2.93
C LEU A 35 1.17 -2.46 -3.54
N HIS A 36 0.41 -1.91 -4.47
CA HIS A 36 -0.79 -2.54 -4.99
C HIS A 36 -0.95 -2.28 -6.48
N THR A 37 -1.24 -3.34 -7.24
CA THR A 37 -1.54 -3.28 -8.67
C THR A 37 -2.97 -2.80 -8.93
N GLU A 38 -3.51 -3.05 -10.13
CA GLU A 38 -4.90 -2.71 -10.48
C GLU A 38 -5.94 -3.69 -9.91
N ASP A 39 -5.53 -4.91 -9.54
CA ASP A 39 -6.43 -5.95 -9.06
C ASP A 39 -6.71 -5.85 -7.55
N ALA A 40 -7.76 -6.51 -7.08
CA ALA A 40 -8.04 -6.59 -5.65
C ALA A 40 -6.94 -7.40 -4.92
N PRO A 41 -6.59 -7.02 -3.67
CA PRO A 41 -5.65 -7.79 -2.86
C PRO A 41 -6.11 -9.23 -2.66
N ASP A 42 -5.17 -10.18 -2.65
CA ASP A 42 -5.44 -11.53 -2.19
C ASP A 42 -5.96 -11.53 -0.75
N ALA A 43 -6.96 -12.36 -0.46
CA ALA A 43 -7.64 -12.37 0.82
C ALA A 43 -6.71 -12.77 1.98
N GLU A 44 -5.77 -13.68 1.74
CA GLU A 44 -4.83 -14.14 2.75
C GLU A 44 -3.81 -13.04 3.08
N ILE A 45 -3.18 -12.45 2.07
CA ILE A 45 -2.19 -11.37 2.25
C ILE A 45 -2.86 -10.15 2.88
N TRP A 46 -4.10 -9.82 2.49
CA TRP A 46 -4.88 -8.77 3.12
C TRP A 46 -5.14 -9.04 4.60
N SER A 47 -5.49 -10.27 4.97
CA SER A 47 -5.69 -10.67 6.37
C SER A 47 -4.41 -10.54 7.19
N GLN A 48 -3.26 -10.93 6.63
CA GLN A 48 -1.96 -10.76 7.26
C GLN A 48 -1.63 -9.27 7.48
N TYR A 49 -1.90 -8.41 6.50
CA TYR A 49 -1.74 -6.97 6.64
C TYR A 49 -2.59 -6.40 7.77
N VAL A 50 -3.89 -6.72 7.80
CA VAL A 50 -4.81 -6.24 8.84
C VAL A 50 -4.35 -6.69 10.22
N ALA A 51 -3.91 -7.95 10.37
CA ALA A 51 -3.39 -8.48 11.62
C ALA A 51 -2.10 -7.76 12.07
N ALA A 52 -1.14 -7.57 11.15
CA ALA A 52 0.13 -6.89 11.44
C ALA A 52 -0.09 -5.43 11.86
N LEU A 53 -0.95 -4.71 11.14
CA LEU A 53 -1.28 -3.33 11.45
C LEU A 53 -2.03 -3.21 12.78
N SER A 54 -3.01 -4.09 13.04
CA SER A 54 -3.73 -4.15 14.32
C SER A 54 -2.80 -4.42 15.50
N ALA A 55 -1.90 -5.39 15.37
CA ALA A 55 -0.90 -5.68 16.40
C ALA A 55 0.00 -4.46 16.67
N ARG A 56 0.41 -3.75 15.61
CA ARG A 56 1.26 -2.56 15.76
C ARG A 56 0.53 -1.42 16.44
N ILE A 57 -0.76 -1.21 16.14
CA ILE A 57 -1.60 -0.20 16.78
C ILE A 57 -1.80 -0.55 18.26
N ALA A 58 -2.14 -1.80 18.58
CA ALA A 58 -2.39 -2.24 19.95
C ALA A 58 -1.18 -2.07 20.90
N HIS A 59 0.03 -2.17 20.34
CA HIS A 59 1.27 -1.99 21.12
C HIS A 59 1.91 -0.60 20.96
N GLY A 60 1.32 0.26 20.12
CA GLY A 60 1.82 1.60 19.83
C GLY A 60 1.32 2.65 20.80
N THR A 61 2.09 3.74 20.93
CA THR A 61 1.72 4.93 21.69
C THR A 61 1.40 6.12 20.79
N SER A 62 1.39 5.92 19.47
CA SER A 62 1.19 6.98 18.48
C SER A 62 0.42 6.46 17.27
N THR A 63 -0.19 7.38 16.51
CA THR A 63 -0.81 7.10 15.22
C THR A 63 0.22 6.54 14.25
N ILE A 64 -0.15 5.47 13.52
CA ILE A 64 0.69 4.85 12.51
C ILE A 64 0.34 5.41 11.14
N ASN A 65 1.35 5.88 10.41
CA ASN A 65 1.19 6.29 9.03
C ASN A 65 1.30 5.08 8.10
N VAL A 66 0.42 4.99 7.14
CA VAL A 66 0.43 3.94 6.09
C VAL A 66 0.57 4.64 4.75
N PHE A 67 1.62 4.33 3.99
CA PHE A 67 1.87 4.87 2.66
C PHE A 67 1.52 3.80 1.63
N ALA A 68 0.40 3.98 0.95
CA ALA A 68 -0.10 3.06 -0.06
C ALA A 68 0.11 3.65 -1.45
N VAL A 69 0.81 2.93 -2.33
CA VAL A 69 0.99 3.29 -3.74
C VAL A 69 0.20 2.29 -4.59
N THR A 70 -0.67 2.78 -5.47
CA THR A 70 -1.53 1.92 -6.29
C THR A 70 -1.79 2.48 -7.68
N ASP A 71 -1.72 1.62 -8.70
CA ASP A 71 -2.06 1.96 -10.09
C ASP A 71 -3.58 2.06 -10.32
N GLY A 72 -4.41 1.67 -9.36
CA GLY A 72 -5.87 1.84 -9.49
C GLY A 72 -6.70 0.82 -8.72
N GLY A 73 -6.12 -0.27 -8.29
CA GLY A 73 -6.80 -1.28 -7.50
C GLY A 73 -7.07 -0.85 -6.06
N GLY A 74 -7.82 -1.66 -5.35
CA GLY A 74 -8.11 -1.43 -3.95
C GLY A 74 -8.83 -2.62 -3.31
N PRO A 75 -8.89 -2.65 -1.96
CA PRO A 75 -9.56 -3.72 -1.25
C PRO A 75 -11.05 -3.78 -1.61
N ASP A 76 -11.58 -4.97 -1.66
CA ASP A 76 -13.00 -5.22 -1.89
C ASP A 76 -13.87 -4.75 -0.70
N PRO A 77 -15.22 -4.71 -0.82
CA PRO A 77 -16.09 -4.27 0.28
C PRO A 77 -15.96 -5.10 1.56
N GLY A 78 -15.66 -6.41 1.46
CA GLY A 78 -15.42 -7.30 2.60
C GLY A 78 -14.12 -6.95 3.32
N GLN A 79 -13.06 -6.81 2.55
CA GLN A 79 -11.74 -6.40 3.00
C GLN A 79 -11.76 -5.03 3.69
N ARG A 80 -12.49 -4.06 3.13
CA ARG A 80 -12.70 -2.74 3.75
C ARG A 80 -13.43 -2.82 5.08
N ARG A 81 -14.48 -3.66 5.18
CA ARG A 81 -15.21 -3.87 6.46
C ARG A 81 -14.31 -4.51 7.51
N ALA A 82 -13.49 -5.50 7.13
CA ALA A 82 -12.55 -6.14 8.04
C ALA A 82 -11.54 -5.13 8.61
N LEU A 83 -10.99 -4.28 7.75
CA LEU A 83 -10.07 -3.21 8.15
C LEU A 83 -10.75 -2.21 9.10
N ALA A 84 -11.95 -1.75 8.77
CA ALA A 84 -12.72 -0.83 9.61
C ALA A 84 -13.05 -1.44 10.98
N ALA A 85 -13.41 -2.72 11.04
CA ALA A 85 -13.69 -3.42 12.29
C ALA A 85 -12.44 -3.57 13.17
N ALA A 86 -11.28 -3.80 12.57
CA ALA A 86 -10.01 -3.87 13.28
C ALA A 86 -9.66 -2.54 13.97
N PHE A 87 -9.99 -1.41 13.34
CA PHE A 87 -9.67 -0.06 13.88
C PHE A 87 -10.75 0.57 14.74
N ALA A 88 -11.96 0.02 14.78
CA ALA A 88 -13.06 0.57 15.57
C ALA A 88 -12.78 0.59 17.09
N ARG A 89 -11.79 -0.16 17.56
CA ARG A 89 -11.45 -0.37 18.96
C ARG A 89 -10.27 0.46 19.46
N ASP A 90 -9.56 1.18 18.58
CA ASP A 90 -8.27 1.76 18.91
C ASP A 90 -8.31 3.29 19.00
N HIS A 91 -7.76 3.84 20.09
CA HIS A 91 -7.71 5.28 20.34
C HIS A 91 -6.72 6.02 19.44
N PHE A 92 -5.63 5.38 19.04
CA PHE A 92 -4.56 5.99 18.25
C PHE A 92 -4.76 5.81 16.74
N GLY A 93 -5.19 4.62 16.32
CA GLY A 93 -5.54 4.30 14.94
C GLY A 93 -4.38 4.42 13.95
N SER A 94 -4.74 4.49 12.67
CA SER A 94 -3.80 4.73 11.57
C SER A 94 -4.31 5.83 10.64
N ILE A 95 -3.39 6.45 9.90
CA ILE A 95 -3.71 7.34 8.78
C ILE A 95 -3.13 6.69 7.53
N THR A 96 -3.98 6.41 6.54
CA THR A 96 -3.55 5.86 5.26
C THR A 96 -3.47 6.96 4.21
N HIS A 97 -2.28 7.18 3.70
CA HIS A 97 -1.99 8.08 2.59
C HIS A 97 -1.96 7.25 1.31
N VAL A 98 -2.96 7.40 0.45
CA VAL A 98 -3.08 6.63 -0.80
C VAL A 98 -2.59 7.48 -1.96
N PHE A 99 -1.49 7.09 -2.58
CA PHE A 99 -0.95 7.75 -3.77
C PHE A 99 -1.46 7.04 -5.01
N THR A 100 -2.15 7.78 -5.88
CA THR A 100 -2.74 7.24 -7.12
C THR A 100 -3.03 8.33 -8.13
N THR A 101 -2.91 8.00 -9.42
CA THR A 101 -3.39 8.83 -10.52
C THR A 101 -4.85 8.56 -10.84
N SER A 102 -5.41 7.41 -10.39
CA SER A 102 -6.78 7.00 -10.67
C SER A 102 -7.80 7.91 -9.98
N SER A 103 -8.63 8.60 -10.76
CA SER A 103 -9.75 9.39 -10.26
C SER A 103 -10.83 8.53 -9.58
N VAL A 104 -11.02 7.31 -10.06
CA VAL A 104 -11.95 6.33 -9.47
C VAL A 104 -11.47 5.93 -8.09
N THR A 105 -10.21 5.57 -7.95
CA THR A 105 -9.61 5.21 -6.65
C THR A 105 -9.68 6.38 -5.67
N ARG A 106 -9.39 7.61 -6.10
CA ARG A 106 -9.55 8.80 -5.26
C ARG A 106 -10.99 8.97 -4.77
N GLY A 107 -11.98 8.77 -5.65
CA GLY A 107 -13.40 8.81 -5.29
C GLY A 107 -13.77 7.74 -4.26
N ILE A 108 -13.28 6.51 -4.42
CA ILE A 108 -13.50 5.40 -3.47
C ILE A 108 -12.88 5.72 -2.10
N VAL A 109 -11.65 6.20 -2.06
CA VAL A 109 -10.97 6.59 -0.81
C VAL A 109 -11.73 7.68 -0.09
N THR A 110 -12.19 8.69 -0.81
CA THR A 110 -13.00 9.80 -0.26
C THR A 110 -14.32 9.27 0.31
N ALA A 111 -15.04 8.44 -0.43
CA ALA A 111 -16.30 7.84 0.04
C ALA A 111 -16.07 6.96 1.28
N PHE A 112 -14.99 6.19 1.31
CA PHE A 112 -14.64 5.35 2.44
C PHE A 112 -14.30 6.16 3.70
N HIS A 113 -13.62 7.29 3.54
CA HIS A 113 -13.37 8.23 4.63
C HIS A 113 -14.68 8.71 5.30
N TRP A 114 -15.68 9.06 4.50
CA TRP A 114 -16.98 9.54 4.99
C TRP A 114 -17.81 8.42 5.66
N LEU A 115 -17.84 7.23 5.04
CA LEU A 115 -18.72 6.13 5.47
C LEU A 115 -18.19 5.34 6.66
N ALA A 116 -16.88 5.12 6.72
CA ALA A 116 -16.25 4.22 7.69
C ALA A 116 -15.47 4.94 8.79
N ARG A 117 -15.50 6.29 8.81
CA ARG A 117 -14.64 7.11 9.69
C ARG A 117 -13.15 6.71 9.58
N SER A 118 -12.76 6.10 8.47
CA SER A 118 -11.38 5.75 8.24
C SER A 118 -10.56 7.01 7.98
N ARG A 119 -9.35 7.04 8.49
CA ARG A 119 -8.41 8.13 8.20
C ARG A 119 -7.61 7.80 6.92
N ALA A 120 -8.31 7.60 5.80
CA ALA A 120 -7.69 7.42 4.50
C ALA A 120 -7.79 8.71 3.69
N VAL A 121 -6.68 9.15 3.12
CA VAL A 121 -6.60 10.37 2.30
C VAL A 121 -5.87 10.02 1.00
N ALA A 122 -6.48 10.37 -0.12
CA ALA A 122 -5.85 10.16 -1.43
C ALA A 122 -5.05 11.40 -1.84
N HIS A 123 -3.89 11.16 -2.40
CA HIS A 123 -2.93 12.18 -2.84
C HIS A 123 -2.50 11.92 -4.27
N PRO A 124 -2.21 12.95 -5.05
CA PRO A 124 -1.47 12.78 -6.30
C PRO A 124 0.00 12.42 -5.99
N PRO A 125 0.69 11.72 -6.92
CA PRO A 125 2.07 11.24 -6.70
C PRO A 125 3.06 12.36 -6.35
N GLU A 126 2.86 13.54 -6.91
CA GLU A 126 3.73 14.71 -6.73
C GLU A 126 3.79 15.20 -5.27
N GLU A 127 2.77 14.88 -4.48
CA GLU A 127 2.72 15.22 -3.06
C GLU A 127 3.51 14.25 -2.17
N PHE A 128 4.05 13.16 -2.70
CA PHE A 128 4.67 12.10 -1.90
C PHE A 128 5.70 12.62 -0.90
N THR A 129 6.68 13.40 -1.37
CA THR A 129 7.73 13.96 -0.51
C THR A 129 7.16 14.91 0.55
N ALA A 130 6.20 15.75 0.19
CA ALA A 130 5.56 16.69 1.11
C ALA A 130 4.75 15.97 2.20
N ILE A 131 4.04 14.88 1.84
CA ILE A 131 3.30 14.04 2.79
C ILE A 131 4.26 13.34 3.76
N CYS A 132 5.32 12.73 3.26
CA CYS A 132 6.35 12.10 4.11
C CYS A 132 6.94 13.12 5.11
N ALA A 133 7.26 14.32 4.66
CA ALA A 133 7.78 15.40 5.52
C ALA A 133 6.76 15.80 6.60
N ARG A 134 5.47 15.93 6.25
CA ARG A 134 4.40 16.21 7.24
C ARG A 134 4.26 15.11 8.30
N CYS A 135 4.54 13.87 7.94
CA CYS A 135 4.57 12.73 8.87
C CYS A 135 5.89 12.64 9.65
N ASN A 136 6.84 13.53 9.41
CA ASN A 136 8.19 13.52 9.98
C ASN A 136 8.95 12.22 9.65
N ILE A 137 8.76 11.70 8.44
CA ILE A 137 9.38 10.48 7.91
C ILE A 137 10.15 10.85 6.64
N ALA A 138 11.37 10.32 6.50
CA ALA A 138 12.19 10.57 5.33
C ALA A 138 11.57 9.90 4.08
N ALA A 139 11.26 10.67 3.05
CA ALA A 139 10.68 10.16 1.80
C ALA A 139 11.57 9.09 1.14
N ALA A 140 12.90 9.25 1.21
CA ALA A 140 13.84 8.26 0.69
C ALA A 140 13.73 6.89 1.41
N ALA A 141 13.46 6.88 2.74
CA ALA A 141 13.27 5.64 3.49
C ALA A 141 11.97 4.93 3.09
N VAL A 142 10.87 5.69 2.95
CA VAL A 142 9.59 5.14 2.50
C VAL A 142 9.71 4.58 1.08
N LEU A 143 10.38 5.32 0.19
CA LEU A 143 10.60 4.88 -1.19
C LEU A 143 11.46 3.61 -1.25
N GLU A 144 12.53 3.53 -0.46
CA GLU A 144 13.37 2.34 -0.39
C GLU A 144 12.58 1.09 0.04
N ASP A 145 11.70 1.23 1.03
CA ASP A 145 10.81 0.15 1.46
C ASP A 145 9.78 -0.23 0.38
N LEU A 146 9.22 0.74 -0.36
CA LEU A 146 8.33 0.48 -1.51
C LEU A 146 9.07 -0.24 -2.66
N VAL A 147 10.29 0.18 -2.99
CA VAL A 147 11.10 -0.48 -4.02
C VAL A 147 11.42 -1.93 -3.64
N ARG A 148 11.65 -2.21 -2.36
CA ARG A 148 11.83 -3.60 -1.91
C ARG A 148 10.56 -4.45 -2.11
N LEU A 149 9.38 -3.89 -1.89
CA LEU A 149 8.11 -4.58 -2.15
C LEU A 149 7.88 -4.84 -3.65
N GLN A 150 8.40 -3.96 -4.52
CA GLN A 150 8.25 -4.14 -5.98
C GLN A 150 8.83 -5.46 -6.47
N ALA A 151 9.82 -6.03 -5.78
CA ALA A 151 10.39 -7.33 -6.14
C ALA A 151 9.41 -8.51 -5.95
N GLU A 152 8.33 -8.31 -5.19
CA GLU A 152 7.32 -9.30 -4.85
C GLU A 152 6.08 -9.23 -5.77
N LEU A 153 5.99 -8.18 -6.62
CA LEU A 153 4.82 -7.84 -7.42
C LEU A 153 5.16 -7.62 -8.89
N PRO A 154 4.16 -7.67 -9.79
CA PRO A 154 4.29 -7.05 -11.11
C PRO A 154 4.66 -5.57 -10.99
N PRO A 155 5.29 -4.98 -12.02
CA PRO A 155 5.62 -3.56 -12.02
C PRO A 155 4.40 -2.68 -11.71
N VAL A 156 4.57 -1.75 -10.75
CA VAL A 156 3.60 -0.71 -10.41
C VAL A 156 4.12 0.59 -11.01
N ALA A 157 3.48 1.06 -12.08
CA ALA A 157 3.95 2.19 -12.88
C ALA A 157 4.05 3.48 -12.06
N LEU A 158 3.16 3.67 -11.10
CA LEU A 158 3.16 4.84 -10.24
C LEU A 158 4.40 4.93 -9.35
N LEU A 159 4.98 3.79 -8.97
CA LEU A 159 6.20 3.78 -8.15
C LEU A 159 7.40 4.38 -8.90
N GLU A 160 7.49 4.18 -10.21
CA GLU A 160 8.53 4.79 -11.05
C GLU A 160 8.39 6.32 -11.04
N ALA A 161 7.17 6.83 -11.25
CA ALA A 161 6.90 8.27 -11.23
C ALA A 161 7.24 8.94 -9.88
N ILE A 162 6.92 8.26 -8.77
CA ILE A 162 7.30 8.71 -7.41
C ILE A 162 8.81 8.70 -7.24
N SER A 163 9.49 7.65 -7.71
CA SER A 163 10.95 7.52 -7.62
C SER A 163 11.66 8.67 -8.34
N ASP A 164 11.25 8.98 -9.56
CA ASP A 164 11.79 10.09 -10.34
C ASP A 164 11.60 11.43 -9.63
N GLY A 165 10.44 11.66 -9.03
CA GLY A 165 10.13 12.87 -8.25
C GLY A 165 11.03 13.02 -7.02
N VAL A 166 11.25 11.94 -6.25
CA VAL A 166 12.09 11.94 -5.05
C VAL A 166 13.57 12.18 -5.41
N TYR A 167 14.08 11.52 -6.45
CA TYR A 167 15.49 11.67 -6.85
C TYR A 167 15.78 13.01 -7.53
N SER A 168 14.84 13.55 -8.30
CA SER A 168 14.97 14.86 -8.94
C SER A 168 15.01 16.02 -7.92
N SER A 169 14.41 15.84 -6.74
CA SER A 169 14.47 16.80 -5.64
C SER A 169 15.79 16.82 -4.86
N GLY A 170 16.81 16.08 -5.30
CA GLY A 170 18.18 16.09 -4.72
C GLY A 170 18.37 15.15 -3.52
N LEU A 171 17.36 14.38 -3.16
CA LEU A 171 17.41 13.39 -2.09
C LEU A 171 18.02 12.07 -2.60
N ARG A 172 19.29 12.07 -3.06
CA ARG A 172 19.97 10.82 -3.43
C ARG A 172 20.20 9.95 -2.19
N PRO A 173 19.79 8.67 -2.17
CA PRO A 173 20.13 7.78 -1.09
C PRO A 173 21.64 7.64 -1.00
N ARG A 174 22.20 7.75 0.20
CA ARG A 174 23.58 7.35 0.45
C ARG A 174 23.63 5.82 0.38
N VAL A 175 24.05 5.28 -0.74
CA VAL A 175 24.38 3.85 -0.85
C VAL A 175 25.53 3.58 0.15
N ARG A 176 25.24 2.97 1.28
CA ARG A 176 26.27 2.39 2.15
C ARG A 176 26.71 1.09 1.51
N HIS A 177 27.84 1.13 0.85
CA HIS A 177 28.59 -0.09 0.54
C HIS A 177 29.16 -0.63 1.87
N SER A 178 28.68 -1.80 2.25
CA SER A 178 29.20 -2.61 3.37
C SER A 178 30.14 -3.65 2.78
#